data_854d1185eb0f8a182290b77b737eb8d5
#
_entry.id   854d1185eb0f8a182290b77b737eb8d5
#
_cell.length_a   1.000
_cell.length_b   1.000
_cell.length_c   1.000
_cell.angle_alpha   90.00
_cell.angle_beta   90.00
_cell.angle_gamma   90.00
#
_symmetry.space_group_name_H-M   'P 1'
#
loop_
_entity.id
_entity.type
_entity.pdbx_description
1 polymer ?
#
loop_
_entity_poly.entity_id
_entity_poly.type
_entity_poly.pdbx_seq_one_letter_code
_entity_poly.pdbx_strand_id
1 'polypeptide(L)'
;ALEHTKKRLESSNLLSRCTLHLISHTQMAQYCSPESVSCIVFNFGYLPCADHTICTQPKSSIAAIQSGLSLLQKNGLMSLCIYSGGDTGFAERDAILSFLNTLDPKKYLVILSQYYNRPNHPPIPAMILKL
;
A
#
# COMPACT_ATOMS: atom_id res chain seq x y z
N ALA A 1 13.16 9.59 -6.47
CA ALA A 1 12.90 8.48 -5.53
C ALA A 1 13.64 7.21 -5.98
N LEU A 2 13.40 6.70 -7.21
CA LEU A 2 13.91 5.41 -7.69
C LEU A 2 15.45 5.32 -7.63
N GLU A 3 16.16 6.36 -8.05
CA GLU A 3 17.63 6.41 -8.02
C GLU A 3 18.20 6.28 -6.59
N HIS A 4 17.56 6.94 -5.63
CA HIS A 4 17.95 6.79 -4.22
C HIS A 4 17.70 5.37 -3.68
N THR A 5 16.59 4.76 -4.09
CA THR A 5 16.30 3.37 -3.72
C THR A 5 17.35 2.43 -4.31
N LYS A 6 17.70 2.61 -5.59
CA LYS A 6 18.73 1.82 -6.27
C LYS A 6 20.06 1.89 -5.53
N LYS A 7 20.55 3.10 -5.22
CA LYS A 7 21.80 3.30 -4.47
C LYS A 7 21.80 2.61 -3.10
N ARG A 8 20.68 2.66 -2.38
CA ARG A 8 20.54 1.97 -1.09
C ARG A 8 20.61 0.44 -1.24
N LEU A 9 19.95 -0.10 -2.26
CA LEU A 9 20.00 -1.54 -2.54
C LEU A 9 21.40 -1.98 -2.95
N GLU A 10 22.10 -1.20 -3.76
CA GLU A 10 23.50 -1.44 -4.14
C GLU A 10 24.43 -1.46 -2.91
N SER A 11 24.34 -0.43 -2.07
CA SER A 11 25.16 -0.33 -0.86
C SER A 11 24.91 -1.45 0.16
N SER A 12 23.73 -2.08 0.10
CA SER A 12 23.33 -3.20 0.96
C SER A 12 23.51 -4.58 0.30
N ASN A 13 24.07 -4.64 -0.91
CA ASN A 13 24.20 -5.87 -1.72
C ASN A 13 22.87 -6.61 -1.95
N LEU A 14 21.77 -5.85 -2.10
CA LEU A 14 20.42 -6.39 -2.28
C LEU A 14 19.86 -6.18 -3.69
N LEU A 15 20.54 -5.42 -4.55
CA LEU A 15 20.01 -5.05 -5.87
C LEU A 15 19.69 -6.26 -6.75
N SER A 16 20.50 -7.33 -6.67
CA SER A 16 20.28 -8.57 -7.44
C SER A 16 18.97 -9.32 -7.07
N ARG A 17 18.41 -8.99 -5.91
CA ARG A 17 17.15 -9.58 -5.41
C ARG A 17 15.93 -8.70 -5.65
N CYS A 18 16.11 -7.54 -6.28
CA CYS A 18 15.08 -6.53 -6.44
C CYS A 18 14.92 -6.13 -7.90
N THR A 19 13.67 -5.94 -8.31
CA THR A 19 13.33 -5.31 -9.58
C THR A 19 12.64 -3.99 -9.31
N LEU A 20 13.14 -2.91 -9.92
CA LEU A 20 12.61 -1.56 -9.72
C LEU A 20 11.83 -1.12 -10.96
N HIS A 21 10.60 -0.68 -10.76
CA HIS A 21 9.73 -0.19 -11.82
C HIS A 21 9.29 1.25 -11.55
N LEU A 22 9.43 2.14 -12.54
CA LEU A 22 8.91 3.51 -12.49
C LEU A 22 7.54 3.56 -13.15
N ILE A 23 6.55 3.08 -12.44
CA ILE A 23 5.15 2.99 -12.90
C ILE A 23 4.18 3.36 -11.79
N SER A 24 2.93 3.56 -12.16
CA SER A 24 1.86 3.66 -11.16
C SER A 24 1.65 2.30 -10.45
N HIS A 25 1.44 2.35 -9.13
CA HIS A 25 1.09 1.16 -8.34
C HIS A 25 -0.18 0.46 -8.83
N THR A 26 -1.04 1.14 -9.58
CA THR A 26 -2.23 0.51 -10.21
C THR A 26 -1.88 -0.47 -11.33
N GLN A 27 -0.65 -0.43 -11.84
CA GLN A 27 -0.18 -1.24 -12.97
C GLN A 27 0.66 -2.46 -12.55
N MET A 28 0.73 -2.78 -11.26
CA MET A 28 1.57 -3.86 -10.74
C MET A 28 1.23 -5.25 -11.35
N ALA A 29 -0.01 -5.46 -11.77
CA ALA A 29 -0.43 -6.70 -12.43
C ALA A 29 0.26 -6.97 -13.77
N GLN A 30 0.99 -5.99 -14.34
CA GLN A 30 1.80 -6.21 -15.54
C GLN A 30 3.10 -6.99 -15.23
N TYR A 31 3.50 -7.08 -13.97
CA TYR A 31 4.78 -7.65 -13.54
C TYR A 31 4.66 -8.90 -12.67
N CYS A 32 3.46 -9.24 -12.24
CA CYS A 32 3.21 -10.40 -11.39
C CYS A 32 2.01 -11.18 -11.90
N SER A 33 2.09 -12.50 -11.84
CA SER A 33 0.95 -13.35 -12.15
C SER A 33 -0.10 -13.31 -11.04
N PRO A 34 -1.39 -13.54 -11.34
CA PRO A 34 -2.41 -13.71 -10.32
C PRO A 34 -2.00 -14.78 -9.28
N GLU A 35 -2.32 -14.53 -8.02
CA GLU A 35 -2.09 -15.46 -6.90
C GLU A 35 -0.63 -15.93 -6.72
N SER A 36 0.34 -15.10 -7.12
CA SER A 36 1.77 -15.44 -7.04
C SER A 36 2.55 -14.66 -5.98
N VAL A 37 1.96 -13.60 -5.40
CA VAL A 37 2.65 -12.71 -4.48
C VAL A 37 2.33 -13.07 -3.05
N SER A 38 3.36 -13.33 -2.24
CA SER A 38 3.19 -13.69 -0.82
C SER A 38 3.00 -12.47 0.09
N CYS A 39 3.56 -11.31 -0.27
CA CYS A 39 3.45 -10.11 0.54
C CYS A 39 3.41 -8.85 -0.35
N ILE A 40 2.47 -7.95 -0.05
CA ILE A 40 2.34 -6.63 -0.70
C ILE A 40 2.34 -5.57 0.39
N VAL A 41 3.12 -4.50 0.20
CA VAL A 41 3.19 -3.39 1.14
C VAL A 41 2.87 -2.08 0.43
N PHE A 42 1.92 -1.32 0.98
CA PHE A 42 1.58 0.02 0.52
C PHE A 42 1.79 1.07 1.60
N ASN A 43 2.35 2.19 1.19
CA ASN A 43 2.32 3.45 1.93
C ASN A 43 1.51 4.45 1.11
N PHE A 44 0.26 4.71 1.53
CA PHE A 44 -0.61 5.68 0.86
C PHE A 44 -0.43 7.07 1.48
N GLY A 45 -0.45 8.08 0.64
CA GLY A 45 -0.28 9.47 1.02
C GLY A 45 0.77 10.17 0.15
N TYR A 46 1.38 11.22 0.69
CA TYR A 46 2.44 11.96 0.01
C TYR A 46 3.82 11.60 0.58
N LEU A 47 4.84 11.77 -0.24
CA LEU A 47 6.22 11.59 0.21
C LEU A 47 6.64 12.83 1.03
N PRO A 48 7.03 12.69 2.31
CA PRO A 48 7.55 13.81 3.09
C PRO A 48 8.70 14.53 2.37
N CYS A 49 8.71 15.85 2.39
CA CYS A 49 9.69 16.69 1.70
C CYS A 49 9.66 16.62 0.16
N ALA A 50 8.62 16.08 -0.44
CA ALA A 50 8.39 16.12 -1.89
C ALA A 50 7.31 17.14 -2.25
N ASP A 51 7.07 17.32 -3.55
CA ASP A 51 6.00 18.15 -4.06
C ASP A 51 4.64 17.59 -3.60
N HIS A 52 3.90 18.34 -2.81
CA HIS A 52 2.58 17.94 -2.26
C HIS A 52 1.50 17.77 -3.35
N THR A 53 1.76 18.21 -4.59
CA THR A 53 0.87 17.94 -5.72
C THR A 53 0.94 16.48 -6.18
N ILE A 54 1.99 15.76 -5.80
CA ILE A 54 2.19 14.34 -6.11
C ILE A 54 1.79 13.52 -4.89
N CYS A 55 0.51 13.23 -4.77
CA CYS A 55 -0.04 12.36 -3.72
C CYS A 55 -0.91 11.26 -4.35
N THR A 56 -1.13 10.19 -3.59
CA THR A 56 -2.10 9.17 -3.98
C THR A 56 -3.52 9.75 -3.92
N GLN A 57 -4.41 9.20 -4.74
CA GLN A 57 -5.81 9.61 -4.80
C GLN A 57 -6.70 8.44 -4.40
N PRO A 58 -7.88 8.69 -3.78
CA PRO A 58 -8.77 7.61 -3.32
C PRO A 58 -9.03 6.54 -4.38
N LYS A 59 -9.31 6.95 -5.61
CA LYS A 59 -9.59 6.02 -6.72
C LYS A 59 -8.37 5.18 -7.09
N SER A 60 -7.18 5.78 -7.17
CA SER A 60 -5.96 5.05 -7.52
C SER A 60 -5.53 4.11 -6.41
N SER A 61 -5.72 4.49 -5.15
CA SER A 61 -5.37 3.66 -4.00
C SER A 61 -6.29 2.43 -3.88
N ILE A 62 -7.59 2.61 -4.06
CA ILE A 62 -8.54 1.49 -4.10
C ILE A 62 -8.23 0.56 -5.29
N ALA A 63 -7.98 1.10 -6.49
CA ALA A 63 -7.62 0.30 -7.65
C ALA A 63 -6.32 -0.50 -7.42
N ALA A 64 -5.33 0.09 -6.76
CA ALA A 64 -4.09 -0.59 -6.40
C ALA A 64 -4.32 -1.73 -5.39
N ILE A 65 -5.16 -1.50 -4.36
CA ILE A 65 -5.53 -2.54 -3.40
C ILE A 65 -6.24 -3.69 -4.13
N GLN A 66 -7.23 -3.40 -4.97
CA GLN A 66 -7.95 -4.41 -5.75
C GLN A 66 -7.01 -5.23 -6.65
N SER A 67 -6.11 -4.56 -7.36
CA SER A 67 -5.07 -5.22 -8.16
C SER A 67 -4.20 -6.11 -7.28
N GLY A 68 -3.73 -5.59 -6.14
CA GLY A 68 -2.93 -6.36 -5.19
C GLY A 68 -3.65 -7.60 -4.64
N LEU A 69 -4.95 -7.49 -4.32
CA LEU A 69 -5.74 -8.63 -3.85
C LEU A 69 -5.84 -9.76 -4.88
N SER A 70 -5.87 -9.43 -6.18
CA SER A 70 -5.85 -10.42 -7.25
C SER A 70 -4.49 -11.11 -7.41
N LEU A 71 -3.40 -10.40 -7.10
CA LEU A 71 -2.03 -10.92 -7.15
C LEU A 71 -1.65 -11.71 -5.92
N LEU A 72 -2.27 -11.43 -4.78
CA LEU A 72 -1.95 -12.05 -3.51
C LEU A 72 -2.32 -13.54 -3.55
N GLN A 73 -1.38 -14.40 -3.20
CA GLN A 73 -1.63 -15.84 -3.07
C GLN A 73 -2.45 -16.16 -1.83
N LYS A 74 -2.99 -17.37 -1.74
CA LYS A 74 -3.62 -17.89 -0.52
C LYS A 74 -2.64 -17.85 0.66
N ASN A 75 -3.09 -17.40 1.83
CA ASN A 75 -2.29 -17.10 3.02
C ASN A 75 -1.27 -15.96 2.81
N GLY A 76 -1.37 -15.22 1.72
CA GLY A 76 -0.56 -14.03 1.49
C GLY A 76 -1.06 -12.83 2.30
N LEU A 77 -0.15 -11.91 2.62
CA LEU A 77 -0.40 -10.75 3.46
C LEU A 77 -0.26 -9.46 2.66
N MET A 78 -1.24 -8.56 2.78
CA MET A 78 -1.11 -7.17 2.33
C MET A 78 -1.07 -6.25 3.55
N SER A 79 -0.04 -5.41 3.63
CA SER A 79 0.14 -4.40 4.66
C SER A 79 -0.07 -3.01 4.08
N LEU A 80 -0.94 -2.23 4.69
CA LEU A 80 -1.26 -0.86 4.31
C LEU A 80 -0.86 0.09 5.43
N CYS A 81 -0.19 1.18 5.10
CA CYS A 81 -0.01 2.32 5.99
C CYS A 81 -0.83 3.48 5.42
N ILE A 82 -1.92 3.82 6.10
CA ILE A 82 -2.91 4.79 5.61
C ILE A 82 -2.71 6.10 6.36
N TYR A 83 -2.23 7.13 5.65
CA TYR A 83 -1.96 8.44 6.23
C TYR A 83 -3.21 9.34 6.15
N SER A 84 -3.36 10.21 7.15
CA SER A 84 -4.46 11.18 7.27
C SER A 84 -4.00 12.62 7.05
N GLY A 85 -2.77 12.83 6.56
CA GLY A 85 -2.17 14.16 6.43
C GLY A 85 -2.49 14.87 5.10
N GLY A 86 -2.42 16.21 5.13
CA GLY A 86 -2.72 17.07 3.99
C GLY A 86 -4.21 17.26 3.72
N ASP A 87 -4.55 18.14 2.77
CA ASP A 87 -5.93 18.55 2.50
C ASP A 87 -6.82 17.42 1.96
N THR A 88 -6.24 16.41 1.31
CA THR A 88 -6.96 15.29 0.71
C THR A 88 -6.79 13.96 1.48
N GLY A 89 -5.90 13.90 2.46
CA GLY A 89 -5.54 12.66 3.17
C GLY A 89 -6.70 12.05 3.95
N PHE A 90 -7.58 12.86 4.52
CA PHE A 90 -8.77 12.37 5.22
C PHE A 90 -9.77 11.72 4.27
N ALA A 91 -10.00 12.30 3.09
CA ALA A 91 -10.90 11.72 2.10
C ALA A 91 -10.37 10.39 1.54
N GLU A 92 -9.06 10.30 1.31
CA GLU A 92 -8.41 9.06 0.88
C GLU A 92 -8.49 7.99 1.96
N ARG A 93 -8.16 8.33 3.21
CA ARG A 93 -8.28 7.45 4.37
C ARG A 93 -9.68 6.86 4.48
N ASP A 94 -10.70 7.73 4.47
CA ASP A 94 -12.10 7.32 4.68
C ASP A 94 -12.59 6.44 3.53
N ALA A 95 -12.17 6.73 2.30
CA ALA A 95 -12.49 5.90 1.14
C ALA A 95 -11.82 4.52 1.23
N ILE A 96 -10.56 4.45 1.63
CA ILE A 96 -9.85 3.17 1.82
C ILE A 96 -10.52 2.36 2.94
N LEU A 97 -10.79 2.95 4.11
CA LEU A 97 -11.42 2.26 5.22
C LEU A 97 -12.82 1.74 4.85
N SER A 98 -13.61 2.56 4.14
CA SER A 98 -14.92 2.14 3.62
C SER A 98 -14.79 0.96 2.67
N PHE A 99 -13.82 1.00 1.75
CA PHE A 99 -13.56 -0.10 0.83
C PHE A 99 -13.15 -1.37 1.57
N LEU A 100 -12.23 -1.30 2.53
CA LEU A 100 -11.79 -2.45 3.31
C LEU A 100 -12.95 -3.15 4.04
N ASN A 101 -13.93 -2.37 4.52
CA ASN A 101 -15.13 -2.91 5.17
C ASN A 101 -16.06 -3.68 4.21
N THR A 102 -15.90 -3.50 2.89
CA THR A 102 -16.70 -4.22 1.88
C THR A 102 -16.09 -5.57 1.46
N LEU A 103 -14.87 -5.87 1.89
CA LEU A 103 -14.20 -7.10 1.51
C LEU A 103 -14.92 -8.32 2.10
N ASP A 104 -15.09 -9.36 1.28
CA ASP A 104 -15.75 -10.61 1.66
C ASP A 104 -15.00 -11.30 2.81
N PRO A 105 -15.59 -11.43 4.03
CA PRO A 105 -14.94 -12.01 5.20
C PRO A 105 -14.65 -13.51 5.06
N LYS A 106 -15.22 -14.17 4.06
CA LYS A 106 -14.89 -15.56 3.73
C LYS A 106 -13.58 -15.70 2.94
N LYS A 107 -13.14 -14.60 2.32
CA LYS A 107 -11.93 -14.57 1.48
C LYS A 107 -10.78 -13.77 2.11
N TYR A 108 -11.12 -12.81 2.96
CA TYR A 108 -10.14 -11.87 3.51
C TYR A 108 -10.41 -11.60 4.99
N LEU A 109 -9.37 -11.69 5.79
CA LEU A 109 -9.36 -11.16 7.14
C LEU A 109 -8.71 -9.78 7.13
N VAL A 110 -9.44 -8.75 7.56
CA VAL A 110 -8.92 -7.38 7.65
C VAL A 110 -8.72 -7.01 9.12
N ILE A 111 -7.52 -6.56 9.46
CA ILE A 111 -7.17 -6.09 10.80
C ILE A 111 -6.73 -4.64 10.70
N LEU A 112 -7.34 -3.75 11.49
CA LEU A 112 -6.95 -2.36 11.65
C LEU A 112 -6.25 -2.18 13.00
N SER A 113 -5.15 -1.41 13.01
CA SER A 113 -4.43 -1.07 14.23
C SER A 113 -4.53 0.44 14.50
N GLN A 114 -4.64 0.82 15.76
CA GLN A 114 -4.68 2.22 16.19
C GLN A 114 -3.57 2.51 17.18
N TYR A 115 -2.94 3.67 17.04
CA TYR A 115 -2.04 4.19 18.07
C TYR A 115 -2.84 4.77 19.20
N TYR A 116 -2.90 4.12 20.34
CA TYR A 116 -3.74 4.51 21.46
C TYR A 116 -3.29 5.82 22.13
N ASN A 117 -1.99 6.07 22.18
CA ASN A 117 -1.37 7.19 22.91
C ASN A 117 -0.70 8.23 21.99
N ARG A 118 -1.08 8.32 20.72
CA ARG A 118 -0.51 9.29 19.78
C ARG A 118 -1.57 10.30 19.34
N PRO A 119 -1.36 11.61 19.55
CA PRO A 119 -2.22 12.66 19.03
C PRO A 119 -2.02 12.88 17.51
N ASN A 120 -2.80 13.79 16.94
CA ASN A 120 -2.63 14.33 15.59
C ASN A 120 -2.80 13.30 14.45
N HIS A 121 -3.78 12.42 14.57
CA HIS A 121 -4.18 11.49 13.51
C HIS A 121 -3.00 10.70 12.92
N PRO A 122 -2.31 9.87 13.72
CA PRO A 122 -1.23 9.05 13.23
C PRO A 122 -1.72 8.11 12.12
N PRO A 123 -0.82 7.59 11.28
CA PRO A 123 -1.19 6.63 10.25
C PRO A 123 -1.93 5.43 10.82
N ILE A 124 -2.88 4.90 10.05
CA ILE A 124 -3.61 3.68 10.42
C ILE A 124 -2.94 2.50 9.73
N PRO A 125 -2.23 1.62 10.46
CA PRO A 125 -1.79 0.36 9.90
C PRO A 125 -2.99 -0.56 9.67
N ALA A 126 -3.10 -1.15 8.48
CA ALA A 126 -4.09 -2.16 8.17
C ALA A 126 -3.40 -3.39 7.56
N MET A 127 -3.88 -4.55 7.91
CA MET A 127 -3.41 -5.83 7.37
C MET A 127 -4.58 -6.59 6.75
N ILE A 128 -4.37 -7.15 5.57
CA ILE A 128 -5.33 -8.00 4.87
C ILE A 128 -4.67 -9.35 4.65
N LEU A 129 -5.20 -10.39 5.25
CA LEU A 129 -4.81 -11.77 5.00
C LEU A 129 -5.78 -12.40 4.01
N LYS A 130 -5.29 -13.00 2.93
CA LYS A 130 -6.10 -13.79 2.00
C LYS A 130 -6.25 -15.21 2.55
N LEU A 131 -7.49 -15.66 2.77
CA LEU A 131 -7.84 -16.96 3.39
C LEU A 131 -7.81 -18.10 2.39
#